data_826490065a11c3129896b0117bdeab25
#
_entry.id   826490065a11c3129896b0117bdeab25
#
_cell.length_a   1.000
_cell.length_b   1.000
_cell.length_c   1.000
_cell.angle_alpha   90.00
_cell.angle_beta   90.00
_cell.angle_gamma   90.00
#
_symmetry.space_group_name_H-M   'P 1'
#
loop_
_entity.id
_entity.type
_entity.pdbx_description
1 polymer ?
#
loop_
_entity_poly.entity_id
_entity_poly.type
_entity_poly.pdbx_seq_one_letter_code
_entity_poly.pdbx_strand_id
1 'polypeptide(L)'
;MGAVVTPLLLPDTPVVACWPLKAPKRPAGTQLGRIAQRRITNLRRGTNGVTLKQLTDGYVHGDSDMMWSRITPWRGIVASTLDRHPSTRVHSAEIAGAAGDPSVDLAAGWLASSLGVDV
;
A
#
# COMPACT_ATOMS: atom_id res chain seq x y z
N MET A 1 -14.42 -19.55 1.11
CA MET A 1 -13.69 -19.21 -0.13
C MET A 1 -12.50 -20.12 -0.36
N GLY A 2 -11.56 -20.27 0.60
CA GLY A 2 -10.39 -21.12 0.44
C GLY A 2 -10.73 -22.60 0.12
N ALA A 3 -11.72 -23.17 0.80
CA ALA A 3 -12.14 -24.56 0.60
C ALA A 3 -12.74 -24.83 -0.79
N VAL A 4 -13.29 -23.82 -1.46
CA VAL A 4 -13.84 -23.93 -2.83
C VAL A 4 -12.76 -23.69 -3.88
N VAL A 5 -11.85 -22.75 -3.62
CA VAL A 5 -10.79 -22.35 -4.57
C VAL A 5 -9.65 -23.37 -4.61
N THR A 6 -9.20 -23.85 -3.45
CA THR A 6 -8.03 -24.73 -3.34
C THR A 6 -8.08 -25.96 -4.24
N PRO A 7 -9.22 -26.71 -4.35
CA PRO A 7 -9.30 -27.87 -5.24
C PRO A 7 -9.20 -27.53 -6.74
N LEU A 8 -9.42 -26.27 -7.10
CA LEU A 8 -9.37 -25.78 -8.49
C LEU A 8 -7.98 -25.31 -8.91
N LEU A 9 -7.06 -25.17 -7.96
CA LEU A 9 -5.70 -24.68 -8.24
C LEU A 9 -4.83 -25.82 -8.77
N LEU A 10 -4.08 -25.50 -9.82
CA LEU A 10 -3.01 -26.38 -10.30
C LEU A 10 -1.80 -26.29 -9.37
N PRO A 11 -1.02 -27.38 -9.20
CA PRO A 11 0.25 -27.31 -8.51
C PRO A 11 1.15 -26.23 -9.11
N ASP A 12 1.87 -25.48 -8.27
CA ASP A 12 2.82 -24.43 -8.66
C ASP A 12 2.21 -23.21 -9.37
N THR A 13 0.89 -23.12 -9.44
CA THR A 13 0.23 -21.93 -9.98
C THR A 13 0.30 -20.79 -8.97
N PRO A 14 0.90 -19.63 -9.33
CA PRO A 14 0.87 -18.47 -8.45
C PRO A 14 -0.55 -17.96 -8.24
N VAL A 15 -0.86 -17.63 -7.00
CA VAL A 15 -2.18 -17.11 -6.60
C VAL A 15 -2.02 -15.67 -6.11
N VAL A 16 -2.84 -14.79 -6.64
CA VAL A 16 -2.97 -13.40 -6.19
C VAL A 16 -4.38 -13.20 -5.64
N ALA A 17 -4.48 -12.86 -4.37
CA ALA A 17 -5.75 -12.52 -3.73
C ALA A 17 -5.93 -11.00 -3.76
N CYS A 18 -7.09 -10.54 -4.16
CA CYS A 18 -7.40 -9.12 -4.27
C CYS A 18 -8.72 -8.80 -3.56
N TRP A 19 -8.71 -7.76 -2.75
CA TRP A 19 -9.89 -7.19 -2.11
C TRP A 19 -10.12 -5.78 -2.66
N PRO A 20 -10.92 -5.62 -3.72
CA PRO A 20 -11.11 -4.32 -4.36
C PRO A 20 -11.99 -3.35 -3.57
N LEU A 21 -12.78 -3.84 -2.62
CA LEU A 21 -13.70 -3.03 -1.80
C LEU A 21 -13.32 -3.12 -0.32
N LYS A 22 -13.86 -4.10 0.40
CA LYS A 22 -13.59 -4.27 1.83
C LYS A 22 -12.41 -5.22 2.03
N ALA A 23 -11.36 -4.73 2.64
CA ALA A 23 -10.21 -5.55 2.99
C ALA A 23 -10.32 -6.05 4.44
N PRO A 24 -9.82 -7.26 4.74
CA PRO A 24 -9.60 -7.67 6.12
C PRO A 24 -8.43 -6.91 6.74
N LYS A 25 -8.41 -6.79 8.06
CA LYS A 25 -7.30 -6.14 8.78
C LYS A 25 -5.97 -6.85 8.59
N ARG A 26 -6.02 -8.15 8.42
CA ARG A 26 -4.84 -9.02 8.19
C ARG A 26 -5.10 -9.92 6.98
N PRO A 27 -4.84 -9.45 5.77
CA PRO A 27 -5.09 -10.23 4.56
C PRO A 27 -4.43 -11.61 4.58
N ALA A 28 -3.18 -11.70 5.03
CA ALA A 28 -2.45 -12.95 5.12
C ALA A 28 -3.03 -13.94 6.15
N GLY A 29 -3.82 -13.47 7.10
CA GLY A 29 -4.50 -14.31 8.09
C GLY A 29 -5.79 -14.95 7.62
N THR A 30 -6.33 -14.53 6.47
CA THR A 30 -7.55 -15.09 5.89
C THR A 30 -7.29 -16.42 5.19
N GLN A 31 -8.34 -17.24 4.99
CA GLN A 31 -8.20 -18.50 4.25
C GLN A 31 -7.64 -18.27 2.84
N LEU A 32 -8.19 -17.30 2.12
CA LEU A 32 -7.73 -16.94 0.78
C LEU A 32 -6.29 -16.38 0.80
N GLY A 33 -5.99 -15.52 1.77
CA GLY A 33 -4.67 -14.90 1.89
C GLY A 33 -3.56 -15.89 2.19
N ARG A 34 -3.86 -16.98 2.91
CA ARG A 34 -2.87 -18.01 3.25
C ARG A 34 -2.40 -18.82 2.05
N ILE A 35 -3.25 -19.01 1.05
CA ILE A 35 -2.90 -19.73 -0.17
C ILE A 35 -2.30 -18.83 -1.24
N ALA A 36 -2.38 -17.52 -1.07
CA ALA A 36 -1.89 -16.53 -2.03
C ALA A 36 -0.42 -16.17 -1.77
N GLN A 37 0.36 -16.04 -2.84
CA GLN A 37 1.72 -15.51 -2.80
C GLN A 37 1.71 -13.98 -2.71
N ARG A 38 0.68 -13.33 -3.26
CA ARG A 38 0.47 -11.89 -3.24
C ARG A 38 -0.93 -11.58 -2.77
N ARG A 39 -1.07 -10.54 -1.98
CA ARG A 39 -2.34 -10.04 -1.45
C ARG A 39 -2.43 -8.56 -1.74
N ILE A 40 -3.49 -8.15 -2.40
CA ILE A 40 -3.68 -6.77 -2.86
C ILE A 40 -4.95 -6.23 -2.23
N THR A 41 -4.82 -5.15 -1.49
CA THR A 41 -5.94 -4.37 -0.96
C THR A 41 -6.13 -3.10 -1.77
N ASN A 42 -7.21 -2.36 -1.51
CA ASN A 42 -7.54 -1.15 -2.23
C ASN A 42 -8.12 -0.10 -1.27
N LEU A 43 -7.27 0.50 -0.46
CA LEU A 43 -7.68 1.58 0.42
C LEU A 43 -8.04 2.83 -0.38
N ARG A 44 -9.15 3.44 -0.01
CA ARG A 44 -9.63 4.71 -0.55
C ARG A 44 -10.17 5.58 0.56
N ARG A 45 -10.25 6.89 0.31
CA ARG A 45 -10.95 7.82 1.18
C ARG A 45 -12.39 7.34 1.37
N GLY A 46 -12.85 7.29 2.61
CA GLY A 46 -14.21 6.88 2.94
C GLY A 46 -14.50 5.38 2.84
N THR A 47 -13.49 4.53 2.60
CA THR A 47 -13.68 3.08 2.76
C THR A 47 -13.84 2.73 4.23
N ASN A 48 -14.94 2.06 4.54
CA ASN A 48 -15.26 1.67 5.92
C ASN A 48 -14.48 0.41 6.32
N GLY A 49 -13.94 0.42 7.52
CA GLY A 49 -13.55 -0.77 8.25
C GLY A 49 -12.06 -1.03 8.40
N VAL A 50 -11.19 -0.61 7.47
CA VAL A 50 -9.74 -0.85 7.58
C VAL A 50 -8.95 0.42 7.31
N THR A 51 -7.99 0.72 8.17
CA THR A 51 -7.07 1.85 8.02
C THR A 51 -5.71 1.40 7.49
N LEU A 52 -4.95 2.33 6.95
CA LEU A 52 -3.56 2.08 6.54
C LEU A 52 -2.73 1.56 7.73
N LYS A 53 -2.93 2.14 8.91
CA LYS A 53 -2.23 1.68 10.13
C LYS A 53 -2.53 0.21 10.43
N GLN A 54 -3.80 -0.20 10.35
CA GLN A 54 -4.18 -1.60 10.60
C GLN A 54 -3.55 -2.56 9.59
N LEU A 55 -3.51 -2.19 8.31
CA LEU A 55 -2.83 -2.99 7.28
C LEU A 55 -1.32 -3.04 7.51
N THR A 56 -0.72 -1.95 7.93
CA THR A 56 0.72 -1.87 8.26
C THR A 56 1.05 -2.74 9.46
N ASP A 57 0.25 -2.69 10.52
CA ASP A 57 0.44 -3.51 11.72
C ASP A 57 0.30 -5.02 11.44
N GLY A 58 -0.53 -5.38 10.47
CA GLY A 58 -0.72 -6.76 10.02
C GLY A 58 0.07 -7.16 8.77
N TYR A 59 1.00 -6.32 8.32
CA TYR A 59 1.74 -6.52 7.09
C TYR A 59 2.59 -7.80 7.11
N VAL A 60 2.51 -8.53 6.02
CA VAL A 60 3.34 -9.71 5.73
C VAL A 60 3.93 -9.54 4.33
N HIS A 61 5.13 -10.03 4.11
CA HIS A 61 5.75 -9.99 2.79
C HIS A 61 4.81 -10.57 1.72
N GLY A 62 4.61 -9.84 0.65
CA GLY A 62 3.63 -10.15 -0.40
C GLY A 62 2.33 -9.34 -0.31
N ASP A 63 2.14 -8.58 0.77
CA ASP A 63 1.03 -7.63 0.89
C ASP A 63 1.36 -6.34 0.15
N SER A 64 0.36 -5.78 -0.53
CA SER A 64 0.43 -4.46 -1.13
C SER A 64 -0.97 -3.83 -1.22
N ASP A 65 -1.00 -2.54 -1.49
CA ASP A 65 -2.26 -1.81 -1.70
C ASP A 65 -2.20 -1.05 -3.02
N MET A 66 -3.32 -1.02 -3.74
CA MET A 66 -3.43 -0.32 -5.02
C MET A 66 -3.17 1.19 -4.90
N MET A 67 -3.31 1.74 -3.72
CA MET A 67 -2.99 3.13 -3.41
C MET A 67 -1.52 3.47 -3.73
N TRP A 68 -0.60 2.52 -3.54
CA TRP A 68 0.80 2.70 -3.91
C TRP A 68 0.96 2.99 -5.40
N SER A 69 0.24 2.28 -6.26
CA SER A 69 0.24 2.53 -7.70
C SER A 69 -0.41 3.87 -8.05
N ARG A 70 -1.47 4.25 -7.32
CA ARG A 70 -2.16 5.53 -7.58
C ARG A 70 -1.32 6.75 -7.29
N ILE A 71 -0.41 6.70 -6.33
CA ILE A 71 0.50 7.82 -6.04
C ILE A 71 1.78 7.81 -6.88
N THR A 72 1.98 6.84 -7.75
CA THR A 72 3.18 6.73 -8.60
C THR A 72 3.42 7.97 -9.45
N PRO A 73 2.44 8.56 -10.16
CA PRO A 73 2.67 9.77 -10.94
C PRO A 73 3.12 10.94 -10.07
N TRP A 74 2.52 11.10 -8.89
CA TRP A 74 2.91 12.14 -7.93
C TRP A 74 4.35 11.93 -7.43
N ARG A 75 4.71 10.70 -7.05
CA ARG A 75 6.09 10.37 -6.65
C ARG A 75 7.11 10.70 -7.74
N GLY A 76 6.76 10.41 -9.00
CA GLY A 76 7.59 10.74 -10.16
C GLY A 76 7.82 12.24 -10.31
N ILE A 77 6.78 13.05 -10.13
CA ILE A 77 6.89 14.52 -10.20
C ILE A 77 7.79 15.04 -9.07
N VAL A 78 7.59 14.58 -7.85
CA VAL A 78 8.42 15.00 -6.70
C VAL A 78 9.88 14.62 -6.91
N ALA A 79 10.16 13.37 -7.30
CA ALA A 79 11.51 12.91 -7.58
C ALA A 79 12.20 13.76 -8.68
N SER A 80 11.50 14.01 -9.78
CA SER A 80 12.03 14.84 -10.88
C SER A 80 12.31 16.28 -10.44
N THR A 81 11.50 16.82 -9.54
CA THR A 81 11.73 18.17 -9.00
C THR A 81 12.99 18.21 -8.14
N LEU A 82 13.20 17.20 -7.31
CA LEU A 82 14.41 17.09 -6.48
C LEU A 82 15.67 16.90 -7.32
N ASP A 83 15.59 16.11 -8.39
CA ASP A 83 16.71 15.87 -9.32
C ASP A 83 17.21 17.16 -10.01
N ARG A 84 16.35 18.16 -10.15
CA ARG A 84 16.74 19.47 -10.68
C ARG A 84 17.57 20.32 -9.71
N HIS A 85 17.61 19.92 -8.45
CA HIS A 85 18.29 20.64 -7.39
C HIS A 85 19.26 19.72 -6.63
N PRO A 86 20.24 19.11 -7.32
CA PRO A 86 21.07 18.05 -6.75
C PRO A 86 21.97 18.52 -5.59
N SER A 87 22.23 19.82 -5.51
CA SER A 87 23.02 20.40 -4.43
C SER A 87 22.19 20.89 -3.23
N THR A 88 20.88 20.80 -3.32
CA THR A 88 19.97 21.24 -2.26
C THR A 88 19.70 20.11 -1.29
N ARG A 89 19.97 20.33 -0.01
CA ARG A 89 19.62 19.39 1.04
C ARG A 89 18.20 19.67 1.55
N VAL A 90 17.36 18.66 1.57
CA VAL A 90 16.04 18.73 2.20
C VAL A 90 16.20 18.49 3.70
N HIS A 91 15.66 19.37 4.52
CA HIS A 91 15.70 19.28 5.98
C HIS A 91 14.39 18.82 6.59
N SER A 92 13.28 19.16 5.96
CA SER A 92 11.95 18.75 6.37
C SER A 92 11.02 18.76 5.15
N ALA A 93 9.90 18.07 5.27
CA ALA A 93 8.85 18.10 4.26
C ALA A 93 7.48 18.20 4.95
N GLU A 94 6.54 18.79 4.27
CA GLU A 94 5.14 18.83 4.69
C GLU A 94 4.27 18.38 3.53
N ILE A 95 3.30 17.55 3.82
CA ILE A 95 2.32 17.09 2.85
C ILE A 95 0.91 17.32 3.40
N ALA A 96 0.06 17.88 2.58
CA ALA A 96 -1.33 18.12 2.91
C ALA A 96 -2.24 17.55 1.83
N GLY A 97 -3.40 17.11 2.26
CA GLY A 97 -4.41 16.56 1.36
C GLY A 97 -5.78 16.52 2.00
N ALA A 98 -6.71 15.85 1.37
CA ALA A 98 -8.06 15.73 1.88
C ALA A 98 -8.11 14.97 3.20
N ALA A 99 -8.91 15.44 4.14
CA ALA A 99 -9.09 14.76 5.42
C ALA A 99 -9.56 13.31 5.23
N GLY A 100 -8.94 12.38 5.93
CA GLY A 100 -9.27 10.95 5.86
C GLY A 100 -8.79 10.25 4.58
N ASP A 101 -7.94 10.89 3.79
CA ASP A 101 -7.34 10.26 2.62
C ASP A 101 -6.05 9.50 3.04
N PRO A 102 -6.06 8.16 3.00
CA PRO A 102 -4.90 7.38 3.43
C PRO A 102 -3.68 7.55 2.51
N SER A 103 -3.85 8.08 1.30
CA SER A 103 -2.73 8.35 0.39
C SER A 103 -1.78 9.42 0.91
N VAL A 104 -2.27 10.33 1.73
CA VAL A 104 -1.43 11.38 2.37
C VAL A 104 -0.44 10.72 3.34
N ASP A 105 -0.90 9.82 4.19
CA ASP A 105 -0.04 9.11 5.13
C ASP A 105 0.98 8.22 4.42
N LEU A 106 0.55 7.53 3.35
CA LEU A 106 1.44 6.70 2.56
C LEU A 106 2.52 7.53 1.86
N ALA A 107 2.14 8.66 1.29
CA ALA A 107 3.07 9.59 0.63
C ALA A 107 4.04 10.23 1.64
N ALA A 108 3.57 10.58 2.83
CA ALA A 108 4.41 11.08 3.92
C ALA A 108 5.44 10.04 4.34
N GLY A 109 5.03 8.80 4.54
CA GLY A 109 5.93 7.69 4.87
C GLY A 109 6.99 7.46 3.78
N TRP A 110 6.60 7.55 2.51
CA TRP A 110 7.55 7.44 1.40
C TRP A 110 8.57 8.59 1.40
N LEU A 111 8.13 9.82 1.61
CA LEU A 111 9.04 10.99 1.70
C LEU A 111 10.00 10.83 2.88
N ALA A 112 9.50 10.52 4.07
CA ALA A 112 10.32 10.32 5.25
C ALA A 112 11.40 9.25 5.01
N SER A 113 11.01 8.11 4.46
CA SER A 113 11.92 7.01 4.16
C SER A 113 12.93 7.34 3.07
N SER A 114 12.52 8.05 2.02
CA SER A 114 13.38 8.36 0.86
C SER A 114 14.35 9.47 1.13
N LEU A 115 13.95 10.47 1.92
CA LEU A 115 14.77 11.66 2.20
C LEU A 115 15.49 11.59 3.56
N GLY A 116 15.06 10.70 4.44
CA GLY A 116 15.59 10.61 5.80
C GLY A 116 15.26 11.84 6.65
N VAL A 117 14.09 12.43 6.46
CA VAL A 117 13.65 13.65 7.15
C VAL A 117 12.29 13.43 7.82
N ASP A 118 11.96 14.31 8.75
CA ASP A 118 10.64 14.37 9.35
C ASP A 118 9.62 14.94 8.34
N VAL A 119 8.46 14.34 8.33
CA VAL A 119 7.35 14.76 7.45
C VAL A 119 6.07 14.94 8.25
#